data_78372e75cc686c570afa8e786bdc9596
#
_entry.id   78372e75cc686c570afa8e786bdc9596
#
_cell.length_a   1.000
_cell.length_b   1.000
_cell.length_c   1.000
_cell.angle_alpha   90.00
_cell.angle_beta   90.00
_cell.angle_gamma   90.00
#
_symmetry.space_group_name_H-M   'P 1'
#
loop_
_entity.id
_entity.type
_entity.pdbx_description
1 polymer ?
#
loop_
_entity_poly.entity_id
_entity_poly.type
_entity_poly.pdbx_seq_one_letter_code
_entity_poly.pdbx_strand_id
1 'polypeptide(L)'
;AKFPPETMRLGDVYMTNSPYGGGTHTADVALIRPIFVSDRLLGFGISVTHWTEVGGKVLGSLAPDSTEIFQEGLQFPQLRLIREEVVNEAILDLIAANVRLPSMSLGDLNAGIAAVRIADARLGEIAAKYGLDAVLDAFSSILAYGETLARAALVELPAGVYEAEDVLDGDGVSEAGIPIRVKVTVSADRFVADFTGSAPQTAGPINC
;
A
#
# COMPACT_ATOMS: atom_id res chain seq x y z
N ALA A 1 3.46 4.67 -16.05
CA ALA A 1 2.51 5.09 -15.00
C ALA A 1 1.29 5.72 -15.64
N LYS A 2 0.08 5.48 -15.08
CA LYS A 2 -1.17 6.06 -15.59
C LYS A 2 -1.23 7.58 -15.39
N PHE A 3 -0.66 8.04 -14.28
CA PHE A 3 -0.54 9.45 -13.94
C PHE A 3 0.94 9.76 -13.70
N PRO A 4 1.69 10.17 -14.73
CA PRO A 4 3.07 10.59 -14.56
C PRO A 4 3.14 11.95 -13.83
N PRO A 5 4.24 12.26 -13.09
CA PRO A 5 4.35 13.44 -12.23
C PRO A 5 4.00 14.76 -12.91
N GLU A 6 4.34 14.92 -14.17
CA GLU A 6 4.08 16.13 -14.97
C GLU A 6 2.58 16.39 -15.22
N THR A 7 1.73 15.37 -15.03
CA THR A 7 0.27 15.48 -15.17
C THR A 7 -0.43 15.76 -13.86
N MET A 8 0.29 15.69 -12.74
CA MET A 8 -0.24 15.93 -11.41
C MET A 8 -0.36 17.43 -11.14
N ARG A 9 -1.35 17.81 -10.36
CA ARG A 9 -1.62 19.22 -10.00
C ARG A 9 -1.78 19.36 -8.48
N LEU A 10 -1.55 20.56 -7.99
CA LEU A 10 -1.86 20.93 -6.61
C LEU A 10 -3.33 20.63 -6.32
N GLY A 11 -3.61 19.97 -5.22
CA GLY A 11 -4.98 19.61 -4.84
C GLY A 11 -5.50 18.30 -5.43
N ASP A 12 -4.73 17.61 -6.27
CA ASP A 12 -5.09 16.26 -6.74
C ASP A 12 -5.00 15.25 -5.59
N VAL A 13 -5.90 14.26 -5.61
CA VAL A 13 -5.77 13.03 -4.80
C VAL A 13 -6.07 11.84 -5.70
N TYR A 14 -5.17 10.88 -5.68
CA TYR A 14 -5.31 9.61 -6.39
C TYR A 14 -5.70 8.50 -5.44
N MET A 15 -6.39 7.50 -5.95
CA MET A 15 -6.90 6.36 -5.19
C MET A 15 -6.59 5.06 -5.91
N THR A 16 -6.17 4.05 -5.17
CA THR A 16 -6.00 2.69 -5.67
C THR A 16 -6.12 1.67 -4.54
N ASN A 17 -6.55 0.46 -4.87
CA ASN A 17 -6.50 -0.70 -3.98
C ASN A 17 -6.00 -1.95 -4.73
N SER A 18 -5.29 -1.73 -5.85
CA SER A 18 -4.79 -2.84 -6.66
C SER A 18 -3.69 -3.61 -5.90
N PRO A 19 -3.86 -4.90 -5.60
CA PRO A 19 -2.82 -5.72 -4.99
C PRO A 19 -1.54 -5.77 -5.84
N TYR A 20 -1.67 -5.72 -7.15
CA TYR A 20 -0.53 -5.68 -8.09
C TYR A 20 0.11 -4.29 -8.21
N GLY A 21 -0.48 -3.28 -7.58
CA GLY A 21 -0.01 -1.89 -7.60
C GLY A 21 0.61 -1.42 -6.28
N GLY A 22 0.87 -2.31 -5.33
CA GLY A 22 1.50 -2.02 -4.04
C GLY A 22 0.58 -2.17 -2.83
N GLY A 23 -0.66 -2.63 -3.01
CA GLY A 23 -1.53 -3.08 -1.91
C GLY A 23 -1.29 -4.56 -1.58
N THR A 24 -1.87 -5.03 -0.48
CA THR A 24 -1.88 -6.46 -0.11
C THR A 24 -3.26 -7.06 -0.36
N HIS A 25 -4.32 -6.38 0.07
CA HIS A 25 -5.71 -6.82 -0.08
C HIS A 25 -6.51 -5.80 -0.88
N THR A 26 -7.64 -6.21 -1.46
CA THR A 26 -8.60 -5.30 -2.12
C THR A 26 -9.20 -4.29 -1.15
N ALA A 27 -9.27 -4.62 0.15
CA ALA A 27 -9.70 -3.70 1.20
C ALA A 27 -8.64 -2.65 1.58
N ASP A 28 -7.38 -2.81 1.17
CA ASP A 28 -6.30 -1.85 1.44
C ASP A 28 -6.37 -0.68 0.45
N VAL A 29 -7.14 0.33 0.81
CA VAL A 29 -7.32 1.51 -0.03
C VAL A 29 -6.23 2.53 0.25
N ALA A 30 -5.43 2.81 -0.76
CA ALA A 30 -4.40 3.83 -0.76
C ALA A 30 -4.93 5.13 -1.36
N LEU A 31 -4.79 6.23 -0.63
CA LEU A 31 -4.95 7.59 -1.12
C LEU A 31 -3.59 8.26 -1.21
N ILE A 32 -3.32 8.91 -2.33
CA ILE A 32 -2.02 9.49 -2.66
C ILE A 32 -2.23 10.93 -3.09
N ARG A 33 -1.66 11.87 -2.33
CA ARG A 33 -1.69 13.30 -2.63
C ARG A 33 -0.30 13.79 -2.98
N PRO A 34 -0.06 14.32 -4.19
CA PRO A 34 1.20 14.98 -4.51
C PRO A 34 1.31 16.28 -3.70
N ILE A 35 2.47 16.50 -3.09
CA ILE A 35 2.76 17.67 -2.27
C ILE A 35 3.67 18.59 -3.08
N PHE A 36 3.18 19.80 -3.35
CA PHE A 36 3.90 20.82 -4.09
C PHE A 36 4.34 21.97 -3.16
N VAL A 37 5.56 22.42 -3.34
CA VAL A 37 6.09 23.62 -2.67
C VAL A 37 6.72 24.51 -3.75
N SER A 38 6.21 25.73 -3.91
CA SER A 38 6.65 26.67 -4.96
C SER A 38 6.66 26.04 -6.36
N ASP A 39 5.56 25.36 -6.72
CA ASP A 39 5.36 24.65 -8.00
C ASP A 39 6.29 23.45 -8.26
N ARG A 40 7.12 23.08 -7.30
CA ARG A 40 7.94 21.87 -7.36
C ARG A 40 7.28 20.74 -6.59
N LEU A 41 7.19 19.57 -7.20
CA LEU A 41 6.76 18.34 -6.52
C LEU A 41 7.84 17.96 -5.48
N LEU A 42 7.48 18.03 -4.21
CA LEU A 42 8.35 17.67 -3.09
C LEU A 42 8.31 16.17 -2.79
N GLY A 43 7.12 15.57 -2.91
CA GLY A 43 6.88 14.18 -2.58
C GLY A 43 5.38 13.87 -2.56
N PHE A 44 5.02 12.84 -1.81
CA PHE A 44 3.63 12.37 -1.73
C PHE A 44 3.21 12.13 -0.29
N GLY A 45 2.03 12.64 0.08
CA GLY A 45 1.31 12.18 1.25
C GLY A 45 0.52 10.92 0.90
N ILE A 46 0.75 9.84 1.62
CA ILE A 46 0.09 8.55 1.38
C ILE A 46 -0.63 8.12 2.64
N SER A 47 -1.90 7.73 2.50
CA SER A 47 -2.68 7.06 3.52
C SER A 47 -3.13 5.71 2.96
N VAL A 48 -2.76 4.62 3.62
CA VAL A 48 -3.24 3.28 3.31
C VAL A 48 -4.05 2.79 4.49
N THR A 49 -5.30 2.45 4.25
CA THR A 49 -6.22 1.97 5.30
C THR A 49 -6.94 0.73 4.81
N HIS A 50 -7.01 -0.27 5.69
CA HIS A 50 -7.84 -1.45 5.45
C HIS A 50 -9.30 -1.08 5.76
N TRP A 51 -10.12 -0.95 4.72
CA TRP A 51 -11.54 -0.63 4.89
C TRP A 51 -12.30 -1.84 5.44
N THR A 52 -13.29 -1.57 6.25
CA THR A 52 -14.14 -2.62 6.82
C THR A 52 -14.89 -3.41 5.75
N GLU A 53 -15.21 -2.76 4.60
CA GLU A 53 -15.97 -3.36 3.53
C GLU A 53 -15.77 -2.61 2.21
N VAL A 54 -15.52 -3.34 1.14
CA VAL A 54 -15.41 -2.84 -0.25
C VAL A 54 -16.34 -3.57 -1.22
N GLY A 55 -17.38 -4.26 -0.72
CA GLY A 55 -18.29 -5.08 -1.52
C GLY A 55 -17.85 -6.54 -1.58
N GLY A 56 -18.05 -7.18 -2.72
CA GLY A 56 -17.70 -8.59 -2.90
C GLY A 56 -18.80 -9.55 -2.46
N LYS A 57 -18.47 -10.86 -2.42
CA LYS A 57 -19.47 -11.92 -2.21
C LYS A 57 -19.92 -12.09 -0.76
N VAL A 58 -19.12 -11.61 0.22
CA VAL A 58 -19.44 -11.72 1.65
C VAL A 58 -19.40 -10.36 2.35
N LEU A 59 -20.09 -10.26 3.48
CA LEU A 59 -19.97 -9.09 4.37
C LEU A 59 -18.54 -8.99 4.91
N GLY A 60 -17.97 -7.80 4.93
CA GLY A 60 -16.59 -7.56 5.35
C GLY A 60 -15.55 -7.87 4.27
N SER A 61 -15.97 -8.25 3.06
CA SER A 61 -15.13 -8.45 1.85
C SER A 61 -14.01 -9.49 1.95
N LEU A 62 -13.87 -10.18 3.09
CA LEU A 62 -12.85 -11.22 3.31
C LEU A 62 -13.49 -12.61 3.16
N ALA A 63 -13.60 -13.07 1.93
CA ALA A 63 -14.16 -14.38 1.64
C ALA A 63 -13.04 -15.44 1.57
N PRO A 64 -13.02 -16.43 2.47
CA PRO A 64 -11.92 -17.40 2.56
C PRO A 64 -11.87 -18.37 1.38
N ASP A 65 -12.91 -18.42 0.57
CA ASP A 65 -13.10 -19.30 -0.57
C ASP A 65 -13.20 -18.55 -1.91
N SER A 66 -12.66 -17.35 -2.00
CA SER A 66 -12.58 -16.62 -3.28
C SER A 66 -11.59 -17.28 -4.23
N THR A 67 -12.00 -17.40 -5.51
CA THR A 67 -11.17 -17.95 -6.58
C THR A 67 -10.82 -16.93 -7.66
N GLU A 68 -11.39 -15.75 -7.56
CA GLU A 68 -11.13 -14.61 -8.46
C GLU A 68 -11.33 -13.29 -7.73
N ILE A 69 -10.57 -12.28 -8.11
CA ILE A 69 -10.54 -10.97 -7.46
C ILE A 69 -11.90 -10.24 -7.50
N PHE A 70 -12.75 -10.51 -8.47
CA PHE A 70 -14.09 -9.91 -8.56
C PHE A 70 -15.01 -10.32 -7.40
N GLN A 71 -14.72 -11.43 -6.73
CA GLN A 71 -15.45 -11.88 -5.55
C GLN A 71 -15.05 -11.11 -4.28
N GLU A 72 -13.92 -10.41 -4.31
CA GLU A 72 -13.36 -9.67 -3.16
C GLU A 72 -13.83 -8.22 -3.07
N GLY A 73 -14.51 -7.71 -4.10
CA GLY A 73 -15.14 -6.39 -4.07
C GLY A 73 -14.66 -5.42 -5.14
N LEU A 74 -14.90 -4.14 -4.87
CA LEU A 74 -14.57 -3.06 -5.77
C LEU A 74 -13.07 -2.93 -5.99
N GLN A 75 -12.68 -2.81 -7.24
CA GLN A 75 -11.33 -2.52 -7.64
C GLN A 75 -11.20 -1.06 -8.09
N PHE A 76 -10.22 -0.35 -7.54
CA PHE A 76 -9.87 1.03 -7.89
C PHE A 76 -8.56 1.06 -8.69
N PRO A 77 -8.61 0.96 -10.03
CA PRO A 77 -7.40 0.83 -10.85
C PRO A 77 -6.72 2.19 -11.08
N GLN A 78 -6.13 2.77 -10.05
CA GLN A 78 -5.50 4.10 -10.10
C GLN A 78 -6.46 5.18 -10.64
N LEU A 79 -7.34 5.66 -9.79
CA LEU A 79 -8.32 6.70 -10.09
C LEU A 79 -7.82 8.07 -9.63
N ARG A 80 -8.20 9.14 -10.32
CA ARG A 80 -8.11 10.49 -9.76
C ARG A 80 -9.42 10.78 -9.04
N LEU A 81 -9.38 10.66 -7.70
CA LEU A 81 -10.53 10.88 -6.81
C LEU A 81 -10.86 12.37 -6.67
N ILE A 82 -9.83 13.19 -6.51
CA ILE A 82 -9.94 14.65 -6.41
C ILE A 82 -9.05 15.26 -7.48
N ARG A 83 -9.58 16.24 -8.19
CA ARG A 83 -8.86 17.04 -9.17
C ARG A 83 -8.86 18.49 -8.73
N GLU A 84 -7.67 19.03 -8.42
CA GLU A 84 -7.54 20.45 -8.04
C GLU A 84 -8.55 20.87 -6.96
N GLU A 85 -8.63 20.09 -5.87
CA GLU A 85 -9.58 20.17 -4.74
C GLU A 85 -11.05 19.83 -5.07
N VAL A 86 -11.40 19.53 -6.31
CA VAL A 86 -12.76 19.15 -6.71
C VAL A 86 -12.93 17.63 -6.65
N VAL A 87 -13.83 17.17 -5.80
CA VAL A 87 -14.14 15.74 -5.63
C VAL A 87 -14.89 15.21 -6.84
N ASN A 88 -14.54 14.01 -7.30
CA ASN A 88 -15.32 13.30 -8.32
C ASN A 88 -16.48 12.54 -7.66
N GLU A 89 -17.64 13.18 -7.58
CA GLU A 89 -18.85 12.63 -6.96
C GLU A 89 -19.29 11.29 -7.56
N ALA A 90 -19.03 11.06 -8.86
CA ALA A 90 -19.39 9.79 -9.49
C ALA A 90 -18.61 8.59 -8.89
N ILE A 91 -17.41 8.82 -8.37
CA ILE A 91 -16.65 7.76 -7.65
C ILE A 91 -17.32 7.49 -6.30
N LEU A 92 -17.76 8.52 -5.59
CA LEU A 92 -18.48 8.36 -4.31
C LEU A 92 -19.79 7.59 -4.51
N ASP A 93 -20.57 7.97 -5.51
CA ASP A 93 -21.82 7.30 -5.86
C ASP A 93 -21.57 5.82 -6.22
N LEU A 94 -20.52 5.55 -7.00
CA LEU A 94 -20.14 4.19 -7.36
C LEU A 94 -19.78 3.34 -6.11
N ILE A 95 -19.00 3.90 -5.19
CA ILE A 95 -18.67 3.23 -3.93
C ILE A 95 -19.95 2.97 -3.14
N ALA A 96 -20.77 3.99 -2.91
CA ALA A 96 -21.99 3.89 -2.12
C ALA A 96 -22.97 2.85 -2.67
N ALA A 97 -23.07 2.72 -4.00
CA ALA A 97 -23.96 1.77 -4.66
C ALA A 97 -23.49 0.30 -4.59
N ASN A 98 -22.21 0.07 -4.33
CA ASN A 98 -21.58 -1.26 -4.43
C ASN A 98 -21.07 -1.83 -3.10
N VAL A 99 -21.23 -1.09 -2.00
CA VAL A 99 -20.86 -1.54 -0.64
C VAL A 99 -22.12 -1.69 0.21
N ARG A 100 -22.11 -2.59 1.19
CA ARG A 100 -23.26 -2.83 2.08
C ARG A 100 -23.37 -1.80 3.20
N LEU A 101 -22.25 -1.18 3.55
CA LEU A 101 -22.13 -0.19 4.63
C LEU A 101 -21.59 1.15 4.09
N PRO A 102 -22.36 1.88 3.24
CA PRO A 102 -21.85 3.06 2.55
C PRO A 102 -21.34 4.16 3.50
N SER A 103 -22.00 4.35 4.63
CA SER A 103 -21.60 5.37 5.62
C SER A 103 -20.23 5.06 6.25
N MET A 104 -19.89 3.80 6.43
CA MET A 104 -18.57 3.38 6.95
C MET A 104 -17.50 3.56 5.88
N SER A 105 -17.69 2.99 4.69
CA SER A 105 -16.70 3.08 3.61
C SER A 105 -16.44 4.52 3.17
N LEU A 106 -17.46 5.35 3.08
CA LEU A 106 -17.30 6.80 2.82
C LEU A 106 -16.67 7.54 4.01
N GLY A 107 -16.91 7.07 5.24
CA GLY A 107 -16.23 7.55 6.44
C GLY A 107 -14.73 7.29 6.40
N ASP A 108 -14.32 6.06 6.07
CA ASP A 108 -12.92 5.67 5.90
C ASP A 108 -12.26 6.47 4.77
N LEU A 109 -12.95 6.65 3.65
CA LEU A 109 -12.49 7.49 2.54
C LEU A 109 -12.23 8.93 3.00
N ASN A 110 -13.17 9.53 3.71
CA ASN A 110 -13.02 10.91 4.21
C ASN A 110 -11.90 11.05 5.23
N ALA A 111 -11.71 10.06 6.10
CA ALA A 111 -10.59 10.02 7.04
C ALA A 111 -9.24 9.96 6.29
N GLY A 112 -9.14 9.13 5.26
CA GLY A 112 -7.96 9.05 4.40
C GLY A 112 -7.67 10.36 3.65
N ILE A 113 -8.71 11.02 3.11
CA ILE A 113 -8.58 12.35 2.48
C ILE A 113 -8.06 13.38 3.49
N ALA A 114 -8.60 13.39 4.71
CA ALA A 114 -8.14 14.28 5.76
C ALA A 114 -6.67 14.01 6.13
N ALA A 115 -6.26 12.74 6.21
CA ALA A 115 -4.89 12.35 6.53
C ALA A 115 -3.90 12.87 5.48
N VAL A 116 -4.16 12.69 4.18
CA VAL A 116 -3.26 13.16 3.12
C VAL A 116 -3.24 14.69 3.00
N ARG A 117 -4.35 15.39 3.34
CA ARG A 117 -4.38 16.86 3.44
C ARG A 117 -3.56 17.38 4.62
N ILE A 118 -3.60 16.69 5.76
CA ILE A 118 -2.75 17.03 6.91
C ILE A 118 -1.27 16.83 6.56
N ALA A 119 -0.92 15.74 5.88
CA ALA A 119 0.45 15.50 5.43
C ALA A 119 0.97 16.62 4.51
N ASP A 120 0.13 17.06 3.54
CA ASP A 120 0.44 18.17 2.64
C ASP A 120 0.67 19.46 3.43
N ALA A 121 -0.26 19.84 4.30
CA ALA A 121 -0.15 21.06 5.12
C ALA A 121 1.09 21.04 6.01
N ARG A 122 1.34 19.93 6.73
CA ARG A 122 2.48 19.83 7.66
C ARG A 122 3.83 19.83 6.95
N LEU A 123 3.93 19.15 5.81
CA LEU A 123 5.16 19.18 5.04
C LEU A 123 5.41 20.57 4.41
N GLY A 124 4.34 21.25 3.98
CA GLY A 124 4.41 22.65 3.56
C GLY A 124 4.91 23.60 4.66
N GLU A 125 4.40 23.45 5.89
CA GLU A 125 4.88 24.22 7.07
C GLU A 125 6.36 23.96 7.35
N ILE A 126 6.82 22.72 7.28
CA ILE A 126 8.22 22.34 7.47
C ILE A 126 9.09 22.98 6.38
N ALA A 127 8.65 22.90 5.12
CA ALA A 127 9.38 23.51 4.00
C ALA A 127 9.42 25.03 4.10
N ALA A 128 8.34 25.68 4.56
CA ALA A 128 8.33 27.12 4.80
C ALA A 128 9.28 27.53 5.93
N LYS A 129 9.42 26.69 6.96
CA LYS A 129 10.28 26.98 8.13
C LYS A 129 11.77 26.77 7.85
N TYR A 130 12.12 25.68 7.16
CA TYR A 130 13.51 25.26 7.02
C TYR A 130 14.06 25.43 5.59
N GLY A 131 13.23 25.73 4.63
CA GLY A 131 13.56 25.77 3.21
C GLY A 131 13.39 24.42 2.51
N LEU A 132 13.06 24.47 1.22
CA LEU A 132 12.79 23.28 0.41
C LEU A 132 14.02 22.36 0.30
N ASP A 133 15.19 22.94 0.07
CA ASP A 133 16.43 22.16 -0.10
C ASP A 133 16.80 21.41 1.18
N ALA A 134 16.62 22.05 2.36
CA ALA A 134 16.84 21.37 3.64
C ALA A 134 15.90 20.19 3.86
N VAL A 135 14.66 20.26 3.39
CA VAL A 135 13.69 19.13 3.46
C VAL A 135 14.10 18.00 2.53
N LEU A 136 14.55 18.30 1.32
CA LEU A 136 15.03 17.29 0.36
C LEU A 136 16.30 16.60 0.87
N ASP A 137 17.23 17.37 1.45
CA ASP A 137 18.43 16.82 2.08
C ASP A 137 18.08 15.95 3.29
N ALA A 138 17.06 16.34 4.09
CA ALA A 138 16.59 15.55 5.21
C ALA A 138 15.99 14.21 4.75
N PHE A 139 15.21 14.16 3.66
CA PHE A 139 14.71 12.90 3.10
C PHE A 139 15.85 11.96 2.71
N SER A 140 16.85 12.48 1.99
CA SER A 140 18.04 11.71 1.60
C SER A 140 18.81 11.21 2.83
N SER A 141 18.96 12.07 3.84
CA SER A 141 19.66 11.75 5.09
C SER A 141 18.93 10.68 5.91
N ILE A 142 17.59 10.72 5.99
CA ILE A 142 16.79 9.72 6.71
C ILE A 142 16.93 8.35 6.04
N LEU A 143 16.92 8.29 4.70
CA LEU A 143 17.14 7.03 3.97
C LEU A 143 18.54 6.47 4.22
N ALA A 144 19.57 7.29 4.13
CA ALA A 144 20.96 6.89 4.41
C ALA A 144 21.15 6.46 5.87
N TYR A 145 20.49 7.14 6.81
CA TYR A 145 20.50 6.77 8.22
C TYR A 145 19.84 5.40 8.45
N GLY A 146 18.66 5.17 7.84
CA GLY A 146 17.99 3.87 7.89
C GLY A 146 18.85 2.73 7.32
N GLU A 147 19.52 2.95 6.19
CA GLU A 147 20.47 1.99 5.64
C GLU A 147 21.62 1.71 6.61
N THR A 148 22.18 2.76 7.23
CA THR A 148 23.28 2.61 8.19
C THR A 148 22.86 1.76 9.39
N LEU A 149 21.67 2.00 9.95
CA LEU A 149 21.13 1.20 11.06
C LEU A 149 20.87 -0.25 10.66
N ALA A 150 20.29 -0.48 9.47
CA ALA A 150 20.05 -1.83 8.98
C ALA A 150 21.35 -2.60 8.78
N ARG A 151 22.37 -1.97 8.20
CA ARG A 151 23.71 -2.59 8.04
C ARG A 151 24.37 -2.88 9.37
N ALA A 152 24.27 -1.99 10.35
CA ALA A 152 24.79 -2.23 11.68
C ALA A 152 24.12 -3.46 12.34
N ALA A 153 22.79 -3.57 12.22
CA ALA A 153 22.06 -4.72 12.74
C ALA A 153 22.43 -6.04 12.02
N LEU A 154 22.70 -6.00 10.71
CA LEU A 154 23.12 -7.19 9.95
C LEU A 154 24.47 -7.73 10.42
N VAL A 155 25.40 -6.86 10.83
CA VAL A 155 26.73 -7.28 11.34
C VAL A 155 26.62 -8.06 12.66
N GLU A 156 25.56 -7.81 13.46
CA GLU A 156 25.34 -8.52 14.71
C GLU A 156 24.74 -9.93 14.48
N LEU A 157 24.20 -10.21 13.31
CA LEU A 157 23.65 -11.52 12.99
C LEU A 157 24.79 -12.51 12.69
N PRO A 158 24.71 -13.74 13.21
CA PRO A 158 25.69 -14.77 12.83
C PRO A 158 25.66 -15.02 11.31
N ALA A 159 26.81 -14.90 10.67
CA ALA A 159 26.92 -15.22 9.24
C ALA A 159 26.65 -16.72 9.02
N GLY A 160 25.91 -17.05 7.98
CA GLY A 160 25.55 -18.44 7.71
C GLY A 160 24.41 -18.58 6.70
N VAL A 161 24.03 -19.83 6.51
CA VAL A 161 22.88 -20.23 5.71
C VAL A 161 21.90 -20.92 6.64
N TYR A 162 20.66 -20.45 6.63
CA TYR A 162 19.57 -20.93 7.48
C TYR A 162 18.41 -21.36 6.58
N GLU A 163 17.82 -22.50 6.87
CA GLU A 163 16.68 -23.02 6.10
C GLU A 163 15.53 -23.29 7.06
N ALA A 164 14.32 -22.93 6.62
CA ALA A 164 13.09 -23.22 7.33
C ALA A 164 11.99 -23.60 6.34
N GLU A 165 11.07 -24.43 6.81
CA GLU A 165 9.86 -24.82 6.09
C GLU A 165 8.68 -24.75 7.05
N ASP A 166 7.54 -24.24 6.57
CA ASP A 166 6.26 -24.27 7.25
C ASP A 166 5.15 -24.62 6.26
N VAL A 167 3.98 -24.98 6.75
CA VAL A 167 2.87 -25.44 5.90
C VAL A 167 1.59 -24.72 6.32
N LEU A 168 0.94 -24.02 5.38
CA LEU A 168 -0.43 -23.56 5.57
C LEU A 168 -1.39 -24.75 5.40
N ASP A 169 -2.41 -24.84 6.24
CA ASP A 169 -3.34 -25.99 6.29
C ASP A 169 -4.19 -26.14 5.00
N GLY A 170 -4.39 -25.05 4.26
CA GLY A 170 -5.16 -25.03 3.02
C GLY A 170 -5.33 -23.61 2.49
N ASP A 171 -6.03 -23.46 1.35
CA ASP A 171 -6.24 -22.18 0.68
C ASP A 171 -7.71 -21.68 0.74
N GLY A 172 -8.55 -22.34 1.55
CA GLY A 172 -9.98 -22.04 1.63
C GLY A 172 -10.85 -22.71 0.55
N VAL A 173 -10.22 -23.27 -0.48
CA VAL A 173 -10.86 -24.07 -1.55
C VAL A 173 -10.45 -25.52 -1.45
N SER A 174 -9.21 -25.78 -1.05
CA SER A 174 -8.62 -27.09 -0.84
C SER A 174 -7.99 -27.18 0.55
N GLU A 175 -8.10 -28.34 1.19
CA GLU A 175 -7.43 -28.67 2.45
C GLU A 175 -6.02 -29.26 2.25
N ALA A 176 -5.49 -29.23 1.04
CA ALA A 176 -4.13 -29.65 0.76
C ALA A 176 -3.13 -28.70 1.39
N GLY A 177 -2.20 -29.21 2.18
CA GLY A 177 -1.14 -28.42 2.79
C GLY A 177 -0.28 -27.69 1.75
N ILE A 178 0.03 -26.44 2.02
CA ILE A 178 0.74 -25.53 1.12
C ILE A 178 2.10 -25.22 1.73
N PRO A 179 3.20 -25.84 1.26
CA PRO A 179 4.52 -25.61 1.82
C PRO A 179 5.07 -24.24 1.48
N ILE A 180 5.62 -23.56 2.49
CA ILE A 180 6.41 -22.34 2.36
C ILE A 180 7.82 -22.68 2.81
N ARG A 181 8.79 -22.43 1.94
CA ARG A 181 10.21 -22.65 2.19
C ARG A 181 10.97 -21.35 2.11
N VAL A 182 11.93 -21.19 2.99
CA VAL A 182 12.84 -20.05 2.92
C VAL A 182 14.27 -20.52 3.18
N LYS A 183 15.19 -20.05 2.36
CA LYS A 183 16.62 -20.12 2.58
C LYS A 183 17.16 -18.72 2.81
N VAL A 184 17.63 -18.45 4.02
CA VAL A 184 18.20 -17.16 4.39
C VAL A 184 19.73 -17.29 4.38
N THR A 185 20.38 -16.43 3.61
CA THR A 185 21.84 -16.28 3.61
C THR A 185 22.20 -14.95 4.26
N VAL A 186 22.96 -15.00 5.35
CA VAL A 186 23.45 -13.84 6.09
C VAL A 186 24.94 -13.70 5.87
N SER A 187 25.39 -12.53 5.45
CA SER A 187 26.79 -12.11 5.41
C SER A 187 26.94 -10.72 6.05
N ALA A 188 28.16 -10.23 6.18
CA ALA A 188 28.43 -8.94 6.81
C ALA A 188 27.73 -7.74 6.11
N ASP A 189 27.38 -7.89 4.85
CA ASP A 189 26.83 -6.83 3.99
C ASP A 189 25.47 -7.18 3.35
N ARG A 190 25.00 -8.41 3.52
CA ARG A 190 23.80 -8.91 2.84
C ARG A 190 22.95 -9.80 3.72
N PHE A 191 21.66 -9.63 3.55
CA PHE A 191 20.62 -10.54 3.99
C PHE A 191 19.80 -10.92 2.75
N VAL A 192 19.82 -12.19 2.38
CA VAL A 192 19.08 -12.71 1.22
C VAL A 192 18.09 -13.75 1.69
N ALA A 193 16.80 -13.53 1.45
CA ALA A 193 15.75 -14.51 1.65
C ALA A 193 15.34 -15.07 0.28
N ASP A 194 15.52 -16.35 0.08
CA ASP A 194 15.16 -17.07 -1.14
C ASP A 194 14.02 -18.04 -0.82
N PHE A 195 12.85 -17.81 -1.42
CA PHE A 195 11.66 -18.63 -1.25
C PHE A 195 11.49 -19.71 -2.33
N THR A 196 12.52 -19.95 -3.13
CA THR A 196 12.51 -21.01 -4.15
C THR A 196 12.18 -22.36 -3.53
N GLY A 197 11.23 -23.06 -4.10
CA GLY A 197 10.72 -24.34 -3.60
C GLY A 197 9.48 -24.24 -2.73
N SER A 198 8.95 -23.05 -2.46
CA SER A 198 7.60 -22.85 -1.95
C SER A 198 6.56 -23.30 -2.97
N ALA A 199 5.33 -23.52 -2.52
CA ALA A 199 4.22 -23.90 -3.39
C ALA A 199 3.97 -22.86 -4.49
N PRO A 200 3.53 -23.30 -5.68
CA PRO A 200 3.04 -22.38 -6.70
C PRO A 200 1.72 -21.72 -6.25
N GLN A 201 1.26 -20.74 -7.03
CA GLN A 201 -0.03 -20.10 -6.83
C GLN A 201 -1.14 -21.14 -6.67
N THR A 202 -2.01 -20.95 -5.66
CA THR A 202 -3.16 -21.81 -5.37
C THR A 202 -4.46 -21.22 -5.92
N ALA A 203 -5.55 -22.01 -5.89
CA ALA A 203 -6.86 -21.57 -6.37
C ALA A 203 -7.55 -20.61 -5.40
N GLY A 204 -7.24 -20.69 -4.10
CA GLY A 204 -7.84 -19.85 -3.06
C GLY A 204 -7.18 -18.50 -2.87
N PRO A 205 -7.72 -17.63 -1.98
CA PRO A 205 -7.34 -16.21 -1.87
C PRO A 205 -6.15 -15.94 -0.94
N ILE A 206 -5.18 -16.83 -0.90
CA ILE A 206 -4.00 -16.71 -0.02
C ILE A 206 -2.71 -16.37 -0.77
N ASN A 207 -2.81 -16.05 -2.07
CA ASN A 207 -1.67 -15.73 -2.92
C ASN A 207 -1.27 -14.25 -2.70
N CYS A 208 -0.20 -13.98 -1.93
CA CYS A 208 0.35 -12.66 -1.62
C CYS A 208 1.74 -12.47 -2.24
#